data_461461b18eabf664aab115d445341e8a
#
_entry.id   461461b18eabf664aab115d445341e8a
#
_cell.length_a   1.000
_cell.length_b   1.000
_cell.length_c   1.000
_cell.angle_alpha   90.00
_cell.angle_beta   90.00
_cell.angle_gamma   90.00
#
_symmetry.space_group_name_H-M   'P 1'
#
loop_
_entity.id
_entity.type
_entity.pdbx_description
1 polymer ?
#
loop_
_entity_poly.entity_id
_entity_poly.type
_entity_poly.pdbx_seq_one_letter_code
_entity_poly.pdbx_strand_id
1 'polypeptide(L)'
;MSSRGRTDCLKRQPKIDCDHFLCVFNALVAKMSNPVDFNLYLITDRHQVPAGYTLFSVIEAALRGGVKAIQLREKDLSTDELLPLAQELRTLTRQHGARLLINDHVDVALAVKADGVHLGGHSRPTETVRRQVGTEMLIGVSTHSQDETLTAFEQGADFVTFGPVYTTPSKAAYGAPQGLSALAEACRKSPLPVFALGGITSERAAEARAAGAYGVAVISAIIGSAAPETAAKSFST
;
A
#
# COMPACT_ATOMS: atom_id res chain seq x y z
N MET A 1 -79.25 -6.92 -5.18
CA MET A 1 -78.51 -8.16 -5.01
C MET A 1 -77.01 -7.86 -5.35
N SER A 2 -76.16 -8.10 -4.42
CA SER A 2 -74.76 -7.69 -4.32
C SER A 2 -73.84 -8.48 -5.24
N SER A 3 -72.88 -7.86 -5.90
CA SER A 3 -71.69 -8.54 -6.43
C SER A 3 -70.49 -7.73 -6.05
N ARG A 4 -69.68 -8.36 -5.21
CA ARG A 4 -68.43 -7.82 -4.63
C ARG A 4 -67.29 -7.86 -5.68
N GLY A 5 -66.69 -6.71 -5.94
CA GLY A 5 -65.45 -6.62 -6.68
C GLY A 5 -64.28 -7.10 -5.82
N ARG A 6 -63.43 -7.98 -6.35
CA ARG A 6 -62.13 -8.36 -5.77
C ARG A 6 -61.08 -7.37 -6.26
N THR A 7 -60.47 -6.66 -5.34
CA THR A 7 -59.29 -5.86 -5.59
C THR A 7 -58.06 -6.76 -5.59
N ASP A 8 -57.47 -6.94 -6.77
CA ASP A 8 -56.17 -7.60 -6.95
C ASP A 8 -55.04 -6.69 -6.43
N CYS A 9 -54.48 -7.07 -5.31
CA CYS A 9 -53.28 -6.45 -4.75
C CYS A 9 -52.04 -7.10 -5.38
N LEU A 10 -51.66 -6.65 -6.57
CA LEU A 10 -50.39 -7.05 -7.20
C LEU A 10 -49.24 -6.44 -6.42
N LYS A 11 -48.58 -7.25 -5.58
CA LYS A 11 -47.32 -6.95 -4.93
C LYS A 11 -46.26 -6.67 -6.00
N ARG A 12 -45.84 -5.42 -6.12
CA ARG A 12 -44.67 -5.03 -6.90
C ARG A 12 -43.42 -5.62 -6.20
N GLN A 13 -42.83 -6.60 -6.81
CA GLN A 13 -41.48 -7.03 -6.45
C GLN A 13 -40.48 -5.90 -6.78
N PRO A 14 -39.53 -5.59 -5.92
CA PRO A 14 -38.49 -4.61 -6.26
C PRO A 14 -37.71 -5.12 -7.46
N LYS A 15 -37.65 -4.33 -8.51
CA LYS A 15 -36.75 -4.58 -9.64
C LYS A 15 -35.30 -4.47 -9.10
N ILE A 16 -34.62 -5.59 -9.02
CA ILE A 16 -33.18 -5.61 -8.78
C ILE A 16 -32.54 -4.96 -10.01
N ASP A 17 -31.88 -3.83 -9.80
CA ASP A 17 -31.18 -3.13 -10.86
C ASP A 17 -29.99 -3.98 -11.31
N CYS A 18 -30.16 -4.72 -12.41
CA CYS A 18 -29.16 -5.62 -12.95
C CYS A 18 -27.83 -4.92 -13.24
N ASP A 19 -27.87 -3.64 -13.61
CA ASP A 19 -26.68 -2.87 -13.91
C ASP A 19 -25.88 -2.55 -12.63
N HIS A 20 -26.58 -2.26 -11.53
CA HIS A 20 -25.95 -2.06 -10.23
C HIS A 20 -25.35 -3.37 -9.69
N PHE A 21 -26.07 -4.49 -9.81
CA PHE A 21 -25.59 -5.81 -9.39
C PHE A 21 -24.40 -6.27 -10.24
N LEU A 22 -24.42 -6.06 -11.55
CA LEU A 22 -23.32 -6.39 -12.46
C LEU A 22 -22.11 -5.51 -12.20
N CYS A 23 -22.28 -4.23 -11.88
CA CYS A 23 -21.21 -3.31 -11.53
C CYS A 23 -20.54 -3.71 -10.21
N VAL A 24 -21.33 -4.05 -9.17
CA VAL A 24 -20.82 -4.53 -7.87
C VAL A 24 -20.16 -5.90 -8.01
N PHE A 25 -20.74 -6.81 -8.81
CA PHE A 25 -20.18 -8.13 -9.08
C PHE A 25 -18.89 -8.06 -9.88
N ASN A 26 -18.81 -7.22 -10.91
CA ASN A 26 -17.56 -6.99 -11.67
C ASN A 26 -16.48 -6.32 -10.82
N ALA A 27 -16.84 -5.37 -9.95
CA ALA A 27 -15.91 -4.79 -8.97
C ALA A 27 -15.44 -5.82 -7.93
N LEU A 28 -16.32 -6.75 -7.52
CA LEU A 28 -15.96 -7.85 -6.60
C LEU A 28 -15.06 -8.89 -7.28
N VAL A 29 -15.34 -9.24 -8.54
CA VAL A 29 -14.54 -10.18 -9.34
C VAL A 29 -13.19 -9.56 -9.72
N ALA A 30 -13.13 -8.28 -10.06
CA ALA A 30 -11.87 -7.56 -10.28
C ALA A 30 -11.02 -7.48 -8.99
N LYS A 31 -11.63 -7.44 -7.81
CA LYS A 31 -10.95 -7.56 -6.50
C LYS A 31 -10.54 -8.99 -6.14
N MET A 32 -11.00 -10.02 -6.84
CA MET A 32 -10.58 -11.42 -6.61
C MET A 32 -9.17 -11.72 -7.18
N SER A 33 -8.66 -10.92 -8.12
CA SER A 33 -7.25 -10.92 -8.48
C SER A 33 -6.55 -9.87 -7.63
N ASN A 34 -5.79 -10.28 -6.62
CA ASN A 34 -4.97 -9.37 -5.83
C ASN A 34 -4.01 -8.62 -6.76
N PRO A 35 -4.19 -7.29 -6.98
CA PRO A 35 -3.33 -6.53 -7.89
C PRO A 35 -1.93 -6.30 -7.30
N VAL A 36 -1.72 -6.67 -6.03
CA VAL A 36 -0.45 -6.53 -5.32
C VAL A 36 0.40 -7.77 -5.56
N ASP A 37 1.39 -7.64 -6.42
CA ASP A 37 2.29 -8.71 -6.89
C ASP A 37 3.68 -8.68 -6.23
N PHE A 38 3.81 -8.03 -5.07
CA PHE A 38 5.04 -7.89 -4.31
C PHE A 38 4.79 -8.16 -2.82
N ASN A 39 5.81 -8.64 -2.11
CA ASN A 39 5.77 -8.93 -0.66
C ASN A 39 6.88 -8.22 0.13
N LEU A 40 7.78 -7.52 -0.56
CA LEU A 40 8.77 -6.61 0.02
C LEU A 40 8.58 -5.22 -0.57
N TYR A 41 8.28 -4.25 0.29
CA TYR A 41 8.00 -2.86 -0.07
C TYR A 41 9.07 -1.95 0.50
N LEU A 42 9.96 -1.44 -0.34
CA LEU A 42 11.03 -0.53 0.06
C LEU A 42 10.54 0.91 0.02
N ILE A 43 10.64 1.61 1.14
CA ILE A 43 10.28 3.02 1.27
C ILE A 43 11.57 3.84 1.32
N THR A 44 11.67 4.89 0.52
CA THR A 44 12.86 5.75 0.48
C THR A 44 12.93 6.70 1.67
N ASP A 45 14.13 7.04 2.05
CA ASP A 45 14.52 8.11 2.94
C ASP A 45 15.99 8.46 2.63
N ARG A 46 16.20 9.49 1.79
CA ARG A 46 17.56 9.85 1.31
C ARG A 46 18.51 10.25 2.42
N HIS A 47 17.99 10.68 3.59
CA HIS A 47 18.81 11.05 4.74
C HIS A 47 19.46 9.84 5.44
N GLN A 48 19.01 8.62 5.16
CA GLN A 48 19.56 7.39 5.70
C GLN A 48 20.59 6.73 4.76
N VAL A 49 20.81 7.30 3.57
CA VAL A 49 21.77 6.74 2.60
C VAL A 49 23.19 6.85 3.16
N PRO A 50 23.96 5.75 3.23
CA PRO A 50 25.33 5.76 3.75
C PRO A 50 26.27 6.62 2.91
N ALA A 51 27.33 7.14 3.53
CA ALA A 51 28.38 7.88 2.83
C ALA A 51 28.99 7.02 1.69
N GLY A 52 29.20 7.65 0.54
CA GLY A 52 29.72 6.97 -0.66
C GLY A 52 28.66 6.36 -1.56
N TYR A 53 27.38 6.37 -1.16
CA TYR A 53 26.24 5.95 -1.98
C TYR A 53 25.38 7.14 -2.37
N THR A 54 24.62 6.97 -3.45
CA THR A 54 23.47 7.81 -3.79
C THR A 54 22.17 7.04 -3.54
N LEU A 55 21.04 7.73 -3.40
CA LEU A 55 19.73 7.09 -3.27
C LEU A 55 19.49 6.10 -4.43
N PHE A 56 19.84 6.51 -5.64
CA PHE A 56 19.66 5.68 -6.84
C PHE A 56 20.53 4.43 -6.82
N SER A 57 21.81 4.54 -6.42
CA SER A 57 22.70 3.38 -6.33
C SER A 57 22.24 2.36 -5.28
N VAL A 58 21.69 2.83 -4.16
CA VAL A 58 21.09 1.96 -3.13
C VAL A 58 19.84 1.27 -3.66
N ILE A 59 18.94 2.01 -4.31
CA ILE A 59 17.69 1.45 -4.86
C ILE A 59 18.02 0.44 -5.97
N GLU A 60 18.95 0.75 -6.87
CA GLU A 60 19.37 -0.19 -7.92
C GLU A 60 19.92 -1.48 -7.33
N ALA A 61 20.78 -1.39 -6.31
CA ALA A 61 21.27 -2.56 -5.60
C ALA A 61 20.15 -3.35 -4.91
N ALA A 62 19.18 -2.67 -4.30
CA ALA A 62 18.01 -3.31 -3.70
C ALA A 62 17.14 -4.03 -4.74
N LEU A 63 16.94 -3.45 -5.91
CA LEU A 63 16.21 -4.06 -7.04
C LEU A 63 16.93 -5.33 -7.54
N ARG A 64 18.26 -5.30 -7.68
CA ARG A 64 19.08 -6.51 -7.96
C ARG A 64 18.93 -7.55 -6.84
N GLY A 65 18.74 -7.12 -5.60
CA GLY A 65 18.47 -7.96 -4.44
C GLY A 65 17.06 -8.55 -4.39
N GLY A 66 16.19 -8.23 -5.34
CA GLY A 66 14.86 -8.82 -5.47
C GLY A 66 13.70 -7.95 -4.97
N VAL A 67 13.93 -6.69 -4.60
CA VAL A 67 12.85 -5.75 -4.30
C VAL A 67 11.98 -5.54 -5.55
N LYS A 68 10.66 -5.64 -5.39
CA LYS A 68 9.68 -5.52 -6.48
C LYS A 68 8.76 -4.30 -6.37
N ALA A 69 8.84 -3.56 -5.27
CA ALA A 69 8.07 -2.33 -5.12
C ALA A 69 8.86 -1.28 -4.33
N ILE A 70 8.88 -0.05 -4.86
CA ILE A 70 9.53 1.11 -4.27
C ILE A 70 8.48 2.18 -3.99
N GLN A 71 8.49 2.75 -2.79
CA GLN A 71 7.79 3.99 -2.48
C GLN A 71 8.79 5.15 -2.46
N LEU A 72 8.63 6.11 -3.36
CA LEU A 72 9.34 7.37 -3.27
C LEU A 72 8.68 8.27 -2.21
N ARG A 73 9.40 8.48 -1.09
CA ARG A 73 8.89 9.22 0.06
C ARG A 73 9.97 10.14 0.63
N GLU A 74 10.04 11.36 0.10
CA GLU A 74 10.94 12.42 0.55
C GLU A 74 10.09 13.61 1.00
N LYS A 75 9.75 13.61 2.30
CA LYS A 75 8.72 14.52 2.87
C LYS A 75 9.08 15.99 2.87
N ASP A 76 10.34 16.32 2.77
CA ASP A 76 10.90 17.65 2.80
C ASP A 76 11.17 18.23 1.40
N LEU A 77 10.85 17.47 0.34
CA LEU A 77 10.91 17.94 -1.03
C LEU A 77 9.57 18.53 -1.49
N SER A 78 9.64 19.63 -2.21
CA SER A 78 8.51 20.15 -2.97
C SER A 78 8.18 19.27 -4.16
N THR A 79 7.01 19.46 -4.76
CA THR A 79 6.58 18.75 -5.99
C THR A 79 7.59 18.92 -7.12
N ASP A 80 8.14 20.13 -7.30
CA ASP A 80 9.09 20.42 -8.38
C ASP A 80 10.44 19.73 -8.17
N GLU A 81 10.89 19.56 -6.91
CA GLU A 81 12.10 18.83 -6.56
C GLU A 81 11.87 17.30 -6.63
N LEU A 82 10.66 16.84 -6.31
CA LEU A 82 10.32 15.40 -6.30
C LEU A 82 10.17 14.86 -7.72
N LEU A 83 9.66 15.66 -8.67
CA LEU A 83 9.35 15.24 -10.02
C LEU A 83 10.56 14.64 -10.78
N PRO A 84 11.73 15.28 -10.82
CA PRO A 84 12.90 14.70 -11.49
C PRO A 84 13.36 13.39 -10.84
N LEU A 85 13.32 13.28 -9.51
CA LEU A 85 13.63 12.04 -8.80
C LEU A 85 12.65 10.92 -9.16
N ALA A 86 11.36 11.25 -9.24
CA ALA A 86 10.32 10.29 -9.61
C ALA A 86 10.50 9.80 -11.07
N GLN A 87 10.91 10.67 -12.01
CA GLN A 87 11.18 10.31 -13.40
C GLN A 87 12.38 9.34 -13.52
N GLU A 88 13.46 9.61 -12.80
CA GLU A 88 14.64 8.76 -12.76
C GLU A 88 14.31 7.40 -12.12
N LEU A 89 13.62 7.37 -10.97
CA LEU A 89 13.18 6.13 -10.33
C LEU A 89 12.19 5.36 -11.19
N ARG A 90 11.32 6.03 -11.93
CA ARG A 90 10.41 5.37 -12.87
C ARG A 90 11.16 4.61 -13.96
N THR A 91 12.21 5.22 -14.49
CA THR A 91 13.09 4.57 -15.48
C THR A 91 13.75 3.33 -14.87
N LEU A 92 14.34 3.48 -13.70
CA LEU A 92 15.03 2.41 -12.99
C LEU A 92 14.09 1.25 -12.63
N THR A 93 12.92 1.53 -12.06
CA THR A 93 11.96 0.47 -11.68
C THR A 93 11.44 -0.30 -12.88
N ARG A 94 11.21 0.36 -14.03
CA ARG A 94 10.82 -0.30 -15.28
C ARG A 94 11.89 -1.26 -15.79
N GLN A 95 13.16 -0.87 -15.75
CA GLN A 95 14.29 -1.74 -16.17
C GLN A 95 14.37 -3.03 -15.35
N HIS A 96 13.94 -2.98 -14.07
CA HIS A 96 13.95 -4.12 -13.16
C HIS A 96 12.58 -4.83 -13.01
N GLY A 97 11.56 -4.41 -13.77
CA GLY A 97 10.20 -4.96 -13.64
C GLY A 97 9.61 -4.79 -12.24
N ALA A 98 9.90 -3.65 -11.59
CA ALA A 98 9.42 -3.32 -10.26
C ALA A 98 8.38 -2.20 -10.30
N ARG A 99 7.52 -2.15 -9.28
CA ARG A 99 6.50 -1.11 -9.11
C ARG A 99 7.09 0.14 -8.49
N LEU A 100 6.65 1.31 -8.97
CA LEU A 100 6.90 2.61 -8.35
C LEU A 100 5.61 3.17 -7.78
N LEU A 101 5.61 3.49 -6.49
CA LEU A 101 4.53 4.23 -5.84
C LEU A 101 5.07 5.58 -5.33
N ILE A 102 4.25 6.61 -5.42
CA ILE A 102 4.60 7.96 -4.96
C ILE A 102 3.84 8.27 -3.67
N ASN A 103 4.55 8.71 -2.65
CA ASN A 103 3.91 9.11 -1.39
C ASN A 103 3.21 10.46 -1.54
N ASP A 104 1.92 10.55 -1.23
CA ASP A 104 1.06 11.74 -1.18
C ASP A 104 0.89 12.53 -2.50
N HIS A 105 1.91 12.69 -3.31
CA HIS A 105 1.93 13.53 -4.51
C HIS A 105 1.28 12.81 -5.71
N VAL A 106 -0.06 12.83 -5.76
CA VAL A 106 -0.84 12.17 -6.83
C VAL A 106 -0.56 12.78 -8.20
N ASP A 107 -0.34 14.08 -8.26
CA ASP A 107 0.05 14.82 -9.48
C ASP A 107 1.39 14.32 -10.04
N VAL A 108 2.40 14.13 -9.20
CA VAL A 108 3.69 13.52 -9.60
C VAL A 108 3.47 12.09 -10.06
N ALA A 109 2.69 11.29 -9.33
CA ALA A 109 2.41 9.91 -9.72
C ALA A 109 1.78 9.80 -11.11
N LEU A 110 0.81 10.66 -11.42
CA LEU A 110 0.19 10.73 -12.74
C LEU A 110 1.18 11.20 -13.81
N ALA A 111 1.98 12.23 -13.53
CA ALA A 111 2.96 12.80 -14.47
C ALA A 111 4.01 11.77 -14.90
N VAL A 112 4.52 10.94 -13.96
CA VAL A 112 5.54 9.92 -14.27
C VAL A 112 4.93 8.56 -14.66
N LYS A 113 3.60 8.44 -14.68
CA LYS A 113 2.89 7.18 -14.87
C LYS A 113 3.39 6.11 -13.89
N ALA A 114 3.40 6.46 -12.61
CA ALA A 114 3.70 5.53 -11.53
C ALA A 114 2.66 4.39 -11.48
N ASP A 115 3.02 3.27 -10.85
CA ASP A 115 2.11 2.13 -10.69
C ASP A 115 1.11 2.37 -9.55
N GLY A 116 1.40 3.33 -8.67
CA GLY A 116 0.51 3.65 -7.55
C GLY A 116 0.89 4.90 -6.77
N VAL A 117 0.06 5.15 -5.76
CA VAL A 117 0.30 6.16 -4.73
C VAL A 117 0.23 5.51 -3.35
N HIS A 118 0.88 6.12 -2.36
CA HIS A 118 0.78 5.70 -0.97
C HIS A 118 0.32 6.89 -0.11
N LEU A 119 -0.75 6.69 0.66
CA LEU A 119 -1.39 7.73 1.45
C LEU A 119 -1.12 7.52 2.94
N GLY A 120 -0.86 8.60 3.66
CA GLY A 120 -0.69 8.61 5.11
C GLY A 120 -1.86 9.28 5.83
N GLY A 121 -1.79 9.38 7.16
CA GLY A 121 -2.87 9.93 7.97
C GLY A 121 -3.21 11.41 7.73
N HIS A 122 -2.35 12.17 7.05
CA HIS A 122 -2.58 13.58 6.68
C HIS A 122 -2.80 13.78 5.18
N SER A 123 -2.86 12.68 4.42
CA SER A 123 -3.12 12.72 2.98
C SER A 123 -4.56 13.09 2.67
N ARG A 124 -4.84 13.35 1.40
CA ARG A 124 -6.22 13.49 0.92
C ARG A 124 -6.99 12.18 1.18
N PRO A 125 -8.32 12.23 1.41
CA PRO A 125 -9.14 11.04 1.60
C PRO A 125 -8.94 10.03 0.47
N THR A 126 -8.77 8.76 0.82
CA THR A 126 -8.50 7.67 -0.12
C THR A 126 -9.55 7.58 -1.23
N GLU A 127 -10.83 7.73 -0.89
CA GLU A 127 -11.94 7.76 -1.86
C GLU A 127 -11.79 8.89 -2.90
N THR A 128 -11.33 10.07 -2.46
CA THR A 128 -11.10 11.20 -3.38
C THR A 128 -9.95 10.90 -4.34
N VAL A 129 -8.87 10.30 -3.84
CA VAL A 129 -7.74 9.88 -4.66
C VAL A 129 -8.16 8.76 -5.62
N ARG A 130 -8.94 7.77 -5.15
CA ARG A 130 -9.44 6.67 -6.00
C ARG A 130 -10.27 7.19 -7.18
N ARG A 131 -11.13 8.18 -6.96
CA ARG A 131 -11.89 8.81 -8.05
C ARG A 131 -10.99 9.52 -9.07
N GLN A 132 -9.86 10.06 -8.63
CA GLN A 132 -8.91 10.77 -9.49
C GLN A 132 -8.02 9.81 -10.31
N VAL A 133 -7.53 8.72 -9.69
CA VAL A 133 -6.56 7.82 -10.32
C VAL A 133 -7.20 6.61 -11.02
N GLY A 134 -8.50 6.39 -10.86
CA GLY A 134 -9.21 5.24 -11.44
C GLY A 134 -8.87 3.91 -10.77
N THR A 135 -9.12 2.79 -11.43
CA THR A 135 -8.94 1.43 -10.91
C THR A 135 -7.57 0.82 -11.23
N GLU A 136 -6.85 1.35 -12.21
CA GLU A 136 -5.59 0.80 -12.70
C GLU A 136 -4.39 1.14 -11.82
N MET A 137 -4.45 2.25 -11.08
CA MET A 137 -3.38 2.69 -10.21
C MET A 137 -3.57 2.14 -8.79
N LEU A 138 -2.54 1.53 -8.22
CA LEU A 138 -2.56 1.04 -6.84
C LEU A 138 -2.66 2.19 -5.83
N ILE A 139 -3.46 1.98 -4.79
CA ILE A 139 -3.47 2.86 -3.62
C ILE A 139 -3.08 2.05 -2.38
N GLY A 140 -1.91 2.34 -1.82
CA GLY A 140 -1.51 1.89 -0.50
C GLY A 140 -1.91 2.91 0.56
N VAL A 141 -2.26 2.47 1.76
CA VAL A 141 -2.62 3.35 2.88
C VAL A 141 -1.85 2.95 4.13
N SER A 142 -1.28 3.94 4.84
CA SER A 142 -0.68 3.72 6.16
C SER A 142 -1.75 3.65 7.23
N THR A 143 -1.76 2.59 8.04
CA THR A 143 -2.73 2.37 9.12
C THR A 143 -2.04 2.02 10.44
N HIS A 144 -2.68 2.36 11.55
CA HIS A 144 -2.18 2.16 12.91
C HIS A 144 -3.19 1.39 13.79
N SER A 145 -4.37 1.11 13.26
CA SER A 145 -5.43 0.36 13.93
C SER A 145 -6.19 -0.52 12.94
N GLN A 146 -6.98 -1.45 13.48
CA GLN A 146 -7.88 -2.27 12.69
C GLN A 146 -8.97 -1.43 12.00
N ASP A 147 -9.52 -0.45 12.72
CA ASP A 147 -10.59 0.40 12.17
C ASP A 147 -10.09 1.25 11.00
N GLU A 148 -8.86 1.78 11.08
CA GLU A 148 -8.22 2.45 9.96
C GLU A 148 -8.03 1.52 8.76
N THR A 149 -7.69 0.25 9.01
CA THR A 149 -7.54 -0.75 7.93
C THR A 149 -8.87 -1.04 7.22
N LEU A 150 -9.96 -1.19 7.96
CA LEU A 150 -11.29 -1.37 7.39
C LEU A 150 -11.76 -0.12 6.63
N THR A 151 -11.55 1.05 7.20
CA THR A 151 -11.87 2.33 6.54
C THR A 151 -11.10 2.49 5.22
N ALA A 152 -9.81 2.13 5.20
CA ALA A 152 -9.01 2.16 3.98
C ALA A 152 -9.59 1.25 2.89
N PHE A 153 -10.04 0.03 3.26
CA PHE A 153 -10.73 -0.87 2.35
C PHE A 153 -12.01 -0.27 1.77
N GLU A 154 -12.89 0.25 2.64
CA GLU A 154 -14.16 0.86 2.25
C GLU A 154 -13.96 2.04 1.30
N GLN A 155 -12.88 2.81 1.50
CA GLN A 155 -12.52 3.95 0.66
C GLN A 155 -11.77 3.58 -0.62
N GLY A 156 -11.52 2.28 -0.86
CA GLY A 156 -10.97 1.78 -2.12
C GLY A 156 -9.45 1.66 -2.17
N ALA A 157 -8.76 1.49 -1.03
CA ALA A 157 -7.36 1.07 -1.01
C ALA A 157 -7.19 -0.35 -1.59
N ASP A 158 -5.99 -0.65 -2.11
CA ASP A 158 -5.61 -1.96 -2.61
C ASP A 158 -4.78 -2.74 -1.60
N PHE A 159 -4.05 -2.06 -0.73
CA PHE A 159 -3.28 -2.65 0.37
C PHE A 159 -3.04 -1.63 1.47
N VAL A 160 -2.61 -2.11 2.63
CA VAL A 160 -2.24 -1.25 3.75
C VAL A 160 -0.86 -1.58 4.29
N THR A 161 -0.17 -0.56 4.85
CA THR A 161 0.94 -0.79 5.77
C THR A 161 0.41 -0.62 7.19
N PHE A 162 0.70 -1.59 8.06
CA PHE A 162 0.29 -1.57 9.47
C PHE A 162 1.51 -1.42 10.38
N GLY A 163 1.48 -0.44 11.27
CA GLY A 163 2.61 -0.23 12.19
C GLY A 163 2.60 1.06 12.99
N PRO A 164 3.65 1.30 13.80
CA PRO A 164 4.88 0.49 13.88
C PRO A 164 4.66 -0.83 14.63
N VAL A 165 5.11 -1.96 14.06
CA VAL A 165 4.99 -3.27 14.73
C VAL A 165 6.02 -3.42 15.84
N TYR A 166 7.26 -3.00 15.60
CA TYR A 166 8.33 -3.00 16.59
C TYR A 166 8.81 -1.57 16.87
N THR A 167 9.50 -1.40 17.98
CA THR A 167 10.13 -0.12 18.34
C THR A 167 11.06 0.35 17.24
N THR A 168 10.94 1.61 16.84
CA THR A 168 11.78 2.24 15.83
C THR A 168 12.05 3.70 16.21
N PRO A 169 13.30 4.19 16.05
CA PRO A 169 13.64 5.58 16.39
C PRO A 169 12.76 6.62 15.68
N SER A 170 12.43 6.38 14.41
CA SER A 170 11.63 7.29 13.60
C SER A 170 10.18 7.47 14.07
N LYS A 171 9.70 6.60 14.97
CA LYS A 171 8.33 6.64 15.51
C LYS A 171 8.27 6.73 17.04
N ALA A 172 9.41 6.91 17.72
CA ALA A 172 9.47 6.98 19.18
C ALA A 172 8.55 8.07 19.79
N ALA A 173 8.35 9.17 19.07
CA ALA A 173 7.46 10.27 19.48
C ALA A 173 5.96 9.95 19.35
N TYR A 174 5.58 8.87 18.66
CA TYR A 174 4.17 8.54 18.36
C TYR A 174 3.60 7.42 19.25
N GLY A 175 4.29 7.03 20.31
CA GLY A 175 3.82 6.04 21.28
C GLY A 175 4.45 4.66 21.14
N ALA A 176 3.90 3.70 21.89
CA ALA A 176 4.38 2.33 21.92
C ALA A 176 4.09 1.61 20.58
N PRO A 177 4.94 0.62 20.19
CA PRO A 177 4.69 -0.20 19.02
C PRO A 177 3.40 -1.03 19.20
N GLN A 178 2.72 -1.31 18.08
CA GLN A 178 1.48 -2.10 18.06
C GLN A 178 1.70 -3.57 18.45
N GLY A 179 2.87 -4.10 18.14
CA GLY A 179 3.22 -5.50 18.40
C GLY A 179 2.62 -6.51 17.42
N LEU A 180 3.09 -7.75 17.54
CA LEU A 180 2.65 -8.85 16.66
C LEU A 180 1.19 -9.26 16.87
N SER A 181 0.67 -9.15 18.11
CA SER A 181 -0.72 -9.52 18.39
C SER A 181 -1.71 -8.59 17.66
N ALA A 182 -1.47 -7.28 17.67
CA ALA A 182 -2.30 -6.32 16.94
C ALA A 182 -2.15 -6.49 15.41
N LEU A 183 -0.94 -6.79 14.92
CA LEU A 183 -0.71 -7.13 13.52
C LEU A 183 -1.52 -8.35 13.11
N ALA A 184 -1.46 -9.46 13.90
CA ALA A 184 -2.20 -10.68 13.61
C ALA A 184 -3.72 -10.45 13.56
N GLU A 185 -4.24 -9.63 14.47
CA GLU A 185 -5.66 -9.27 14.47
C GLU A 185 -6.03 -8.44 13.24
N ALA A 186 -5.22 -7.44 12.88
CA ALA A 186 -5.42 -6.64 11.68
C ALA A 186 -5.39 -7.51 10.41
N CYS A 187 -4.41 -8.43 10.28
CA CYS A 187 -4.32 -9.35 9.15
C CYS A 187 -5.53 -10.28 9.03
N ARG A 188 -5.99 -10.84 10.16
CA ARG A 188 -7.14 -11.76 10.18
C ARG A 188 -8.45 -11.10 9.75
N LYS A 189 -8.63 -9.82 10.07
CA LYS A 189 -9.87 -9.07 9.82
C LYS A 189 -9.82 -8.22 8.54
N SER A 190 -8.63 -7.98 8.01
CA SER A 190 -8.47 -7.16 6.81
C SER A 190 -8.86 -7.94 5.55
N PRO A 191 -9.70 -7.38 4.69
CA PRO A 191 -9.91 -7.90 3.34
C PRO A 191 -8.78 -7.51 2.36
N LEU A 192 -7.83 -6.67 2.80
CA LEU A 192 -6.69 -6.20 2.01
C LEU A 192 -5.39 -6.89 2.42
N PRO A 193 -4.40 -7.00 1.52
CA PRO A 193 -3.03 -7.33 1.87
C PRO A 193 -2.48 -6.34 2.92
N VAL A 194 -1.97 -6.87 4.04
CA VAL A 194 -1.38 -6.10 5.13
C VAL A 194 0.13 -6.26 5.11
N PHE A 195 0.85 -5.14 5.01
CA PHE A 195 2.31 -5.10 5.10
C PHE A 195 2.73 -4.62 6.49
N ALA A 196 3.52 -5.41 7.19
CA ALA A 196 4.07 -5.01 8.48
C ALA A 196 5.15 -3.93 8.29
N LEU A 197 5.05 -2.82 9.03
CA LEU A 197 5.98 -1.70 8.98
C LEU A 197 6.46 -1.32 10.39
N GLY A 198 7.70 -0.86 10.49
CA GLY A 198 8.28 -0.31 11.72
C GLY A 198 9.16 -1.31 12.46
N GLY A 199 10.47 -1.04 12.47
CA GLY A 199 11.48 -1.86 13.13
C GLY A 199 11.66 -3.26 12.52
N ILE A 200 11.28 -3.46 11.26
CA ILE A 200 11.38 -4.75 10.57
C ILE A 200 12.84 -4.99 10.15
N THR A 201 13.41 -6.11 10.62
CA THR A 201 14.64 -6.73 10.14
C THR A 201 14.32 -8.01 9.38
N SER A 202 15.31 -8.68 8.78
CA SER A 202 15.11 -9.96 8.10
C SER A 202 14.51 -11.03 9.02
N GLU A 203 14.97 -11.13 10.27
CA GLU A 203 14.47 -12.04 11.29
C GLU A 203 13.01 -11.71 11.66
N ARG A 204 12.73 -10.44 11.94
CA ARG A 204 11.38 -9.95 12.27
C ARG A 204 10.39 -10.04 11.11
N ALA A 205 10.89 -10.06 9.87
CA ALA A 205 10.05 -10.29 8.70
C ALA A 205 9.41 -11.69 8.72
N ALA A 206 10.16 -12.71 9.14
CA ALA A 206 9.62 -14.06 9.31
C ALA A 206 8.53 -14.10 10.41
N GLU A 207 8.75 -13.42 11.55
CA GLU A 207 7.76 -13.31 12.63
C GLU A 207 6.49 -12.58 12.15
N ALA A 208 6.64 -11.48 11.41
CA ALA A 208 5.50 -10.74 10.87
C ALA A 208 4.67 -11.57 9.88
N ARG A 209 5.33 -12.34 8.99
CA ARG A 209 4.65 -13.26 8.08
C ARG A 209 3.94 -14.40 8.84
N ALA A 210 4.58 -14.96 9.88
CA ALA A 210 3.96 -15.96 10.74
C ALA A 210 2.72 -15.40 11.48
N ALA A 211 2.69 -14.09 11.77
CA ALA A 211 1.52 -13.40 12.31
C ALA A 211 0.44 -13.10 11.25
N GLY A 212 0.63 -13.48 9.99
CA GLY A 212 -0.34 -13.35 8.91
C GLY A 212 -0.11 -12.15 7.97
N ALA A 213 0.99 -11.40 8.13
CA ALA A 213 1.29 -10.32 7.19
C ALA A 213 1.52 -10.87 5.78
N TYR A 214 0.89 -10.22 4.79
CA TYR A 214 1.09 -10.52 3.37
C TYR A 214 2.54 -10.24 2.93
N GLY A 215 3.13 -9.19 3.48
CA GLY A 215 4.48 -8.77 3.22
C GLY A 215 5.02 -7.83 4.29
N VAL A 216 6.19 -7.27 4.02
CA VAL A 216 6.83 -6.30 4.90
C VAL A 216 7.21 -5.04 4.16
N ALA A 217 7.12 -3.90 4.84
CA ALA A 217 7.59 -2.61 4.37
C ALA A 217 8.80 -2.18 5.22
N VAL A 218 9.87 -1.76 4.56
CA VAL A 218 11.14 -1.43 5.20
C VAL A 218 11.72 -0.11 4.69
N ILE A 219 12.48 0.57 5.56
CA ILE A 219 13.26 1.77 5.22
C ILE A 219 14.73 1.48 5.54
N SER A 220 15.12 1.69 6.80
CA SER A 220 16.50 1.66 7.27
C SER A 220 17.21 0.33 7.04
N ALA A 221 16.49 -0.77 7.10
CA ALA A 221 17.05 -2.11 6.92
C ALA A 221 17.72 -2.32 5.54
N ILE A 222 17.31 -1.56 4.53
CA ILE A 222 17.90 -1.59 3.19
C ILE A 222 18.53 -0.24 2.84
N ILE A 223 17.80 0.88 3.01
CA ILE A 223 18.32 2.22 2.63
C ILE A 223 19.59 2.56 3.42
N GLY A 224 19.64 2.25 4.72
CA GLY A 224 20.79 2.50 5.59
C GLY A 224 21.86 1.42 5.56
N SER A 225 21.75 0.41 4.72
CA SER A 225 22.71 -0.70 4.68
C SER A 225 23.96 -0.35 3.87
N ALA A 226 25.13 -0.76 4.37
CA ALA A 226 26.38 -0.73 3.61
C ALA A 226 26.42 -1.77 2.47
N ALA A 227 25.49 -2.74 2.46
CA ALA A 227 25.36 -3.79 1.44
C ALA A 227 23.88 -3.97 1.04
N PRO A 228 23.25 -2.98 0.35
CA PRO A 228 21.79 -2.95 0.14
C PRO A 228 21.27 -4.12 -0.69
N GLU A 229 22.04 -4.66 -1.64
CA GLU A 229 21.67 -5.86 -2.40
C GLU A 229 21.57 -7.10 -1.49
N THR A 230 22.57 -7.32 -0.64
CA THR A 230 22.57 -8.44 0.32
C THR A 230 21.46 -8.26 1.35
N ALA A 231 21.26 -7.03 1.84
CA ALA A 231 20.17 -6.72 2.75
C ALA A 231 18.80 -7.01 2.13
N ALA A 232 18.57 -6.66 0.86
CA ALA A 232 17.32 -6.97 0.16
C ALA A 232 17.11 -8.48 0.00
N LYS A 233 18.15 -9.24 -0.39
CA LYS A 233 18.10 -10.71 -0.52
C LYS A 233 17.70 -11.40 0.78
N SER A 234 18.07 -10.88 1.94
CA SER A 234 17.74 -11.49 3.24
C SER A 234 16.25 -11.45 3.58
N PHE A 235 15.42 -10.68 2.86
CA PHE A 235 13.98 -10.63 3.00
C PHE A 235 13.23 -11.60 2.06
N SER A 236 13.94 -12.25 1.12
CA SER A 236 13.34 -13.11 0.07
C SER A 236 13.05 -14.55 0.50
N THR A 237 13.22 -14.86 1.80
CA THR A 237 12.93 -16.18 2.39
C THR A 237 11.54 -16.26 2.98
#